data_4138b93015435609941400ba368dbc4b
#
_entry.id   4138b93015435609941400ba368dbc4b
#
_cell.length_a   1.000
_cell.length_b   1.000
_cell.length_c   1.000
_cell.angle_alpha   90.00
_cell.angle_beta   90.00
_cell.angle_gamma   90.00
#
_symmetry.space_group_name_H-M   'P 1'
#
loop_
_entity.id
_entity.type
_entity.pdbx_description
1 polymer ?
#
loop_
_entity_poly.entity_id
_entity_poly.type
_entity_poly.pdbx_seq_one_letter_code
_entity_poly.pdbx_strand_id
1 'polypeptide(L)'
;MSTWLSVILLLAINLGLIWLLIAAPVGRRTLHLTRVFPAPPGRIAALVSPLGAEADWHPSVLASEPLSPGRVRQTFSHPDRRGNPITRTLAVHEAADADGIACETRVVEDSALDASFWRNYVERRFLRPVPGGTALTVEQTDRYRGIAFLLFRYIQLRREMKALDQWLETGSGEVRGILERPVTQAGLAVLSTLLLWPFFGLTARGLLLSTLLTLAIVLHEFGHMAAYRAFGHQKVRMIFVPLLGGVAVGGRPYNSRFEVAVCALMGAGMSAFLVPPLIALHDVCGQAAGTVILVFLLILGAFNLLNLLPMHRFDGGQVLRQVFSSRTALLAASFLVTLAILWVGWRIGVPVLLLIAGLAVFTVLSLIGAGGVKPRRALDPMTAPQRLLAGFGLYAAIALHGHAIVYACERLFG
;
A
#
# COMPACT_ATOMS: atom_id res chain seq x y z
N MET A 1 -10.13 19.46 30.49
CA MET A 1 -10.57 18.21 29.84
C MET A 1 -9.81 17.06 30.50
N SER A 2 -10.47 15.98 30.88
CA SER A 2 -9.75 14.84 31.47
C SER A 2 -8.80 14.24 30.40
N THR A 3 -7.63 13.77 30.81
CA THR A 3 -6.62 13.17 29.93
C THR A 3 -7.21 12.04 29.08
N TRP A 4 -8.17 11.32 29.62
CA TRP A 4 -8.92 10.24 28.93
C TRP A 4 -9.77 10.73 27.77
N LEU A 5 -10.45 11.87 27.93
CA LEU A 5 -11.29 12.42 26.85
C LEU A 5 -10.40 12.86 25.67
N SER A 6 -9.23 13.44 25.93
CA SER A 6 -8.28 13.84 24.91
C SER A 6 -7.73 12.63 24.14
N VAL A 7 -7.42 11.52 24.83
CA VAL A 7 -6.94 10.27 24.20
C VAL A 7 -8.03 9.65 23.32
N ILE A 8 -9.26 9.58 23.81
CA ILE A 8 -10.39 9.04 23.05
C ILE A 8 -10.68 9.88 21.81
N LEU A 9 -10.69 11.21 21.96
CA LEU A 9 -10.91 12.13 20.84
C LEU A 9 -9.80 11.98 19.77
N LEU A 10 -8.54 11.91 20.19
CA LEU A 10 -7.41 11.72 19.31
C LEU A 10 -7.51 10.38 18.54
N LEU A 11 -7.83 9.31 19.24
CA LEU A 11 -8.03 7.99 18.63
C LEU A 11 -9.18 8.02 17.62
N ALA A 12 -10.31 8.63 17.96
CA ALA A 12 -11.46 8.77 17.08
C ALA A 12 -11.13 9.57 15.80
N ILE A 13 -10.38 10.66 15.94
CA ILE A 13 -9.93 11.48 14.79
C ILE A 13 -9.01 10.64 13.89
N ASN A 14 -8.03 9.94 14.44
CA ASN A 14 -7.11 9.11 13.65
C ASN A 14 -7.83 7.98 12.93
N LEU A 15 -8.69 7.24 13.63
CA LEU A 15 -9.49 6.16 13.02
C LEU A 15 -10.43 6.71 11.95
N GLY A 16 -11.03 7.87 12.18
CA GLY A 16 -11.87 8.57 11.21
C GLY A 16 -11.11 8.98 9.95
N LEU A 17 -9.89 9.49 10.10
CA LEU A 17 -9.01 9.84 8.98
C LEU A 17 -8.58 8.60 8.18
N ILE A 18 -8.19 7.53 8.86
CA ILE A 18 -7.82 6.25 8.20
C ILE A 18 -9.03 5.70 7.43
N TRP A 19 -10.20 5.68 8.06
CA TRP A 19 -11.43 5.24 7.40
C TRP A 19 -11.77 6.10 6.19
N LEU A 20 -11.67 7.43 6.30
CA LEU A 20 -11.90 8.39 5.21
C LEU A 20 -10.96 8.14 4.03
N LEU A 21 -9.68 7.88 4.32
CA LEU A 21 -8.67 7.65 3.29
C LEU A 21 -8.84 6.31 2.57
N ILE A 22 -9.20 5.23 3.30
CA ILE A 22 -9.13 3.85 2.76
C ILE A 22 -10.49 3.24 2.47
N ALA A 23 -11.53 3.55 3.27
CA ALA A 23 -12.76 2.78 3.28
C ALA A 23 -14.05 3.59 3.14
N ALA A 24 -14.02 4.89 3.36
CA ALA A 24 -15.23 5.73 3.26
C ALA A 24 -15.87 5.61 1.88
N PRO A 25 -17.19 5.48 1.80
CA PRO A 25 -17.90 5.39 0.52
C PRO A 25 -17.92 6.78 -0.16
N VAL A 26 -16.93 7.02 -1.02
CA VAL A 26 -16.87 8.25 -1.85
C VAL A 26 -17.98 8.26 -2.92
N GLY A 27 -18.49 7.06 -3.26
CA GLY A 27 -19.55 6.91 -4.26
C GLY A 27 -19.03 6.94 -5.69
N ARG A 28 -19.96 7.15 -6.64
CA ARG A 28 -19.63 7.29 -8.07
C ARG A 28 -19.05 8.67 -8.31
N ARG A 29 -17.85 8.74 -8.87
CA ARG A 29 -17.15 9.98 -9.23
C ARG A 29 -16.57 9.85 -10.63
N THR A 30 -16.54 10.97 -11.34
CA THR A 30 -15.86 11.12 -12.62
C THR A 30 -14.66 12.03 -12.43
N LEU A 31 -13.49 11.50 -12.73
CA LEU A 31 -12.27 12.28 -12.86
C LEU A 31 -12.20 12.77 -14.30
N HIS A 32 -11.92 14.04 -14.51
CA HIS A 32 -11.69 14.57 -15.83
C HIS A 32 -10.37 15.34 -15.88
N LEU A 33 -9.68 15.24 -16.99
CA LEU A 33 -8.45 15.99 -17.26
C LEU A 33 -8.40 16.35 -18.73
N THR A 34 -8.20 17.63 -19.02
CA THR A 34 -8.05 18.15 -20.38
C THR A 34 -6.62 18.66 -20.57
N ARG A 35 -6.02 18.31 -21.70
CA ARG A 35 -4.72 18.84 -22.13
C ARG A 35 -4.71 19.10 -23.63
N VAL A 36 -4.04 20.16 -24.04
CA VAL A 36 -3.82 20.48 -25.45
C VAL A 36 -2.48 19.93 -25.89
N PHE A 37 -2.49 19.22 -27.02
CA PHE A 37 -1.29 18.64 -27.63
C PHE A 37 -1.04 19.28 -28.99
N PRO A 38 0.22 19.61 -29.35
CA PRO A 38 0.56 20.28 -30.60
C PRO A 38 0.60 19.28 -31.78
N ALA A 39 -0.50 18.56 -31.99
CA ALA A 39 -0.66 17.57 -33.05
C ALA A 39 -2.10 17.55 -33.56
N PRO A 40 -2.35 17.16 -34.82
CA PRO A 40 -3.70 17.09 -35.38
C PRO A 40 -4.55 16.00 -34.71
N PRO A 41 -5.90 16.12 -34.68
CA PRO A 41 -6.80 15.18 -34.00
C PRO A 41 -6.62 13.73 -34.44
N GLY A 42 -6.44 13.45 -35.72
CA GLY A 42 -6.22 12.09 -36.23
C GLY A 42 -4.95 11.45 -35.70
N ARG A 43 -3.85 12.23 -35.50
CA ARG A 43 -2.62 11.73 -34.92
C ARG A 43 -2.79 11.38 -33.43
N ILE A 44 -3.43 12.27 -32.69
CA ILE A 44 -3.73 11.99 -31.26
C ILE A 44 -4.70 10.83 -31.13
N ALA A 45 -5.72 10.75 -31.97
CA ALA A 45 -6.66 9.61 -31.97
C ALA A 45 -5.96 8.26 -32.21
N ALA A 46 -5.07 8.18 -33.20
CA ALA A 46 -4.30 6.98 -33.49
C ALA A 46 -3.44 6.51 -32.30
N LEU A 47 -2.94 7.45 -31.49
CA LEU A 47 -2.15 7.14 -30.29
C LEU A 47 -3.01 6.74 -29.10
N VAL A 48 -4.09 7.46 -28.84
CA VAL A 48 -4.85 7.28 -27.60
C VAL A 48 -6.00 6.29 -27.73
N SER A 49 -6.46 5.97 -28.96
CA SER A 49 -7.46 4.94 -29.15
C SER A 49 -6.88 3.57 -28.78
N PRO A 50 -7.55 2.78 -27.95
CA PRO A 50 -7.15 1.41 -27.69
C PRO A 50 -7.18 0.53 -28.94
N LEU A 51 -7.95 0.91 -29.99
CA LEU A 51 -8.00 0.23 -31.29
C LEU A 51 -6.77 0.57 -32.16
N GLY A 52 -6.03 1.62 -31.80
CA GLY A 52 -4.79 2.01 -32.48
C GLY A 52 -3.65 1.04 -32.19
N ALA A 53 -2.77 0.83 -33.17
CA ALA A 53 -1.61 -0.07 -33.03
C ALA A 53 -0.46 0.54 -32.20
N GLU A 54 -0.44 1.86 -32.01
CA GLU A 54 0.66 2.56 -31.37
C GLU A 54 0.43 2.66 -29.86
N ALA A 55 1.01 1.71 -29.09
CA ALA A 55 0.94 1.71 -27.62
C ALA A 55 2.22 2.23 -26.95
N ASP A 56 3.28 2.52 -27.69
CA ASP A 56 4.64 2.80 -27.20
C ASP A 56 4.73 4.06 -26.33
N TRP A 57 3.79 4.99 -26.47
CA TRP A 57 3.72 6.17 -25.62
C TRP A 57 3.24 5.84 -24.21
N HIS A 58 2.48 4.75 -24.04
CA HIS A 58 1.82 4.46 -22.76
C HIS A 58 2.79 3.78 -21.80
N PRO A 59 2.98 4.28 -20.56
CA PRO A 59 4.02 3.79 -19.65
C PRO A 59 3.82 2.36 -19.15
N SER A 60 2.67 1.76 -19.44
CA SER A 60 2.32 0.43 -18.92
C SER A 60 1.74 -0.53 -19.96
N VAL A 61 1.34 -0.08 -21.14
CA VAL A 61 0.82 -0.94 -22.22
C VAL A 61 1.98 -1.29 -23.14
N LEU A 62 2.19 -2.60 -23.38
CA LEU A 62 3.22 -3.11 -24.30
C LEU A 62 2.68 -3.33 -25.72
N ALA A 63 1.43 -3.78 -25.81
CA ALA A 63 0.80 -4.06 -27.08
C ALA A 63 -0.72 -3.90 -26.98
N SER A 64 -1.35 -3.55 -28.10
CA SER A 64 -2.81 -3.45 -28.26
C SER A 64 -3.18 -4.22 -29.51
N GLU A 65 -3.89 -5.34 -29.37
CA GLU A 65 -4.22 -6.28 -30.45
C GLU A 65 -5.72 -6.32 -30.67
N PRO A 66 -6.24 -6.00 -31.87
CA PRO A 66 -7.65 -6.12 -32.18
C PRO A 66 -8.10 -7.59 -32.15
N LEU A 67 -9.19 -7.90 -31.45
CA LEU A 67 -9.79 -9.23 -31.39
C LEU A 67 -10.99 -9.37 -32.33
N SER A 68 -11.81 -8.33 -32.40
CA SER A 68 -13.00 -8.24 -33.26
C SER A 68 -13.41 -6.76 -33.34
N PRO A 69 -14.36 -6.37 -34.22
CA PRO A 69 -14.84 -4.99 -34.26
C PRO A 69 -15.25 -4.48 -32.88
N GLY A 70 -14.66 -3.36 -32.45
CA GLY A 70 -14.91 -2.77 -31.14
C GLY A 70 -14.35 -3.52 -29.94
N ARG A 71 -13.51 -4.55 -30.14
CA ARG A 71 -12.83 -5.27 -29.06
C ARG A 71 -11.33 -5.36 -29.28
N VAL A 72 -10.57 -5.05 -28.21
CA VAL A 72 -9.10 -5.08 -28.25
C VAL A 72 -8.56 -5.76 -27.01
N ARG A 73 -7.47 -6.48 -27.16
CA ARG A 73 -6.68 -7.04 -26.05
C ARG A 73 -5.44 -6.19 -25.85
N GLN A 74 -5.31 -5.61 -24.69
CA GLN A 74 -4.09 -4.93 -24.25
C GLN A 74 -3.24 -5.83 -23.40
N THR A 75 -1.95 -5.85 -23.68
CA THR A 75 -0.91 -6.53 -22.88
C THR A 75 -0.12 -5.49 -22.11
N PHE A 76 0.02 -5.71 -20.79
CA PHE A 76 0.68 -4.77 -19.88
C PHE A 76 2.10 -5.21 -19.52
N SER A 77 2.99 -4.26 -19.25
CA SER A 77 4.38 -4.50 -18.81
C SER A 77 4.50 -5.16 -17.44
N HIS A 78 3.41 -5.20 -16.68
CA HIS A 78 3.38 -5.80 -15.36
C HIS A 78 3.00 -7.27 -15.49
N PRO A 79 3.82 -8.21 -14.96
CA PRO A 79 3.49 -9.62 -15.00
C PRO A 79 2.40 -9.98 -13.98
N ASP A 80 1.65 -11.02 -14.31
CA ASP A 80 0.76 -11.70 -13.37
C ASP A 80 1.57 -12.51 -12.35
N ARG A 81 0.86 -13.24 -11.46
CA ARG A 81 1.46 -14.07 -10.42
C ARG A 81 2.34 -15.20 -10.93
N ARG A 82 2.21 -15.59 -12.21
CA ARG A 82 3.00 -16.64 -12.87
C ARG A 82 4.10 -16.10 -13.76
N GLY A 83 4.32 -14.79 -13.75
CA GLY A 83 5.31 -14.12 -14.60
C GLY A 83 4.80 -13.81 -16.01
N ASN A 84 3.55 -14.15 -16.37
CA ASN A 84 2.98 -13.79 -17.67
C ASN A 84 2.54 -12.33 -17.64
N PRO A 85 2.67 -11.57 -18.75
CA PRO A 85 2.12 -10.23 -18.84
C PRO A 85 0.63 -10.21 -18.54
N ILE A 86 0.17 -9.21 -17.79
CA ILE A 86 -1.26 -9.03 -17.55
C ILE A 86 -1.92 -8.64 -18.87
N THR A 87 -3.01 -9.31 -19.20
CA THR A 87 -3.82 -9.00 -20.37
C THR A 87 -5.20 -8.51 -19.97
N ARG A 88 -5.70 -7.51 -20.69
CA ARG A 88 -7.04 -6.94 -20.48
C ARG A 88 -7.77 -6.82 -21.80
N THR A 89 -9.00 -7.34 -21.84
CA THR A 89 -9.90 -7.19 -23.00
C THR A 89 -10.79 -5.99 -22.78
N LEU A 90 -10.79 -5.07 -23.72
CA LEU A 90 -11.57 -3.83 -23.71
C LEU A 90 -12.68 -3.91 -24.76
N ALA A 91 -13.87 -3.42 -24.44
CA ALA A 91 -14.87 -3.03 -25.40
C ALA A 91 -14.72 -1.52 -25.68
N VAL A 92 -14.59 -1.16 -26.92
CA VAL A 92 -14.32 0.20 -27.39
C VAL A 92 -15.42 0.63 -28.35
N HIS A 93 -16.03 1.78 -28.09
CA HIS A 93 -16.99 2.42 -28.95
C HIS A 93 -16.44 3.79 -29.37
N GLU A 94 -16.20 3.95 -30.65
CA GLU A 94 -15.75 5.21 -31.25
C GLU A 94 -16.89 5.85 -32.02
N ALA A 95 -17.02 7.15 -31.85
CA ALA A 95 -17.92 8.00 -32.62
C ALA A 95 -17.13 9.24 -33.06
N ALA A 96 -17.29 9.60 -34.32
CA ALA A 96 -16.73 10.84 -34.88
C ALA A 96 -17.88 11.71 -35.39
N ASP A 97 -17.86 12.99 -35.05
CA ASP A 97 -18.79 13.99 -35.51
C ASP A 97 -18.04 15.25 -35.97
N ALA A 98 -18.77 16.29 -36.33
CA ALA A 98 -18.22 17.57 -36.78
C ALA A 98 -17.40 18.28 -35.68
N ASP A 99 -17.66 17.99 -34.40
CA ASP A 99 -17.02 18.60 -33.23
C ASP A 99 -15.78 17.85 -32.75
N GLY A 100 -15.55 16.59 -33.24
CA GLY A 100 -14.38 15.82 -32.88
C GLY A 100 -14.56 14.31 -32.85
N ILE A 101 -13.70 13.63 -32.11
CA ILE A 101 -13.71 12.17 -31.96
C ILE A 101 -13.96 11.83 -30.48
N ALA A 102 -14.96 10.98 -30.24
CA ALA A 102 -15.26 10.43 -28.92
C ALA A 102 -14.97 8.92 -28.91
N CYS A 103 -14.32 8.45 -27.83
CA CYS A 103 -14.03 7.03 -27.62
C CYS A 103 -14.47 6.63 -26.21
N GLU A 104 -15.41 5.69 -26.07
CA GLU A 104 -15.78 5.08 -24.79
C GLU A 104 -15.16 3.69 -24.67
N THR A 105 -14.52 3.42 -23.53
CA THR A 105 -13.84 2.16 -23.25
C THR A 105 -14.37 1.54 -21.97
N ARG A 106 -14.66 0.24 -22.01
CA ARG A 106 -15.03 -0.58 -20.85
C ARG A 106 -14.15 -1.81 -20.78
N VAL A 107 -13.76 -2.20 -19.57
CA VAL A 107 -13.04 -3.45 -19.34
C VAL A 107 -14.04 -4.60 -19.27
N VAL A 108 -13.89 -5.56 -20.19
CA VAL A 108 -14.73 -6.78 -20.28
C VAL A 108 -14.08 -7.92 -19.52
N GLU A 109 -12.76 -8.05 -19.64
CA GLU A 109 -12.00 -9.14 -19.04
C GLU A 109 -10.61 -8.66 -18.61
N ASP A 110 -10.11 -9.18 -17.49
CA ASP A 110 -8.79 -8.89 -16.96
C ASP A 110 -8.17 -10.18 -16.42
N SER A 111 -6.93 -10.49 -16.81
CA SER A 111 -6.27 -11.73 -16.38
C SER A 111 -5.86 -11.73 -14.91
N ALA A 112 -5.74 -10.56 -14.28
CA ALA A 112 -5.27 -10.39 -12.89
C ALA A 112 -6.41 -10.08 -11.92
N LEU A 113 -7.45 -9.35 -12.35
CA LEU A 113 -8.52 -8.86 -11.49
C LEU A 113 -9.88 -9.47 -11.87
N ASP A 114 -10.73 -9.65 -10.86
CA ASP A 114 -12.10 -10.11 -11.06
C ASP A 114 -12.95 -9.05 -11.77
N ALA A 115 -13.93 -9.49 -12.58
CA ALA A 115 -14.84 -8.61 -13.33
C ALA A 115 -15.59 -7.62 -12.42
N SER A 116 -15.84 -7.97 -11.16
CA SER A 116 -16.49 -7.06 -10.19
C SER A 116 -15.71 -5.78 -9.92
N PHE A 117 -14.39 -5.80 -10.08
CA PHE A 117 -13.54 -4.61 -9.94
C PHE A 117 -13.83 -3.58 -11.02
N TRP A 118 -14.12 -4.04 -12.25
CA TRP A 118 -14.31 -3.21 -13.41
C TRP A 118 -15.78 -2.84 -13.69
N ARG A 119 -16.72 -3.39 -12.94
CA ARG A 119 -18.18 -3.25 -13.17
C ARG A 119 -18.65 -1.80 -13.34
N ASN A 120 -18.06 -0.89 -12.59
CA ASN A 120 -18.45 0.53 -12.57
C ASN A 120 -17.49 1.42 -13.35
N TYR A 121 -16.38 0.85 -13.86
CA TYR A 121 -15.36 1.62 -14.55
C TYR A 121 -15.77 1.87 -16.00
N VAL A 122 -15.75 3.15 -16.38
CA VAL A 122 -15.94 3.60 -17.76
C VAL A 122 -14.93 4.72 -18.01
N GLU A 123 -14.21 4.61 -19.12
CA GLU A 123 -13.32 5.66 -19.58
C GLU A 123 -13.84 6.25 -20.88
N ARG A 124 -13.85 7.58 -20.98
CA ARG A 124 -14.22 8.32 -22.18
C ARG A 124 -13.10 9.27 -22.55
N ARG A 125 -12.79 9.35 -23.83
CA ARG A 125 -11.80 10.25 -24.40
C ARG A 125 -12.48 11.09 -25.47
N PHE A 126 -12.31 12.40 -25.38
CA PHE A 126 -12.85 13.38 -26.33
C PHE A 126 -11.69 14.15 -26.94
N LEU A 127 -11.60 14.16 -28.25
CA LEU A 127 -10.59 14.88 -29.00
C LEU A 127 -11.28 15.99 -29.79
N ARG A 128 -10.91 17.23 -29.52
CA ARG A 128 -11.47 18.39 -30.21
C ARG A 128 -10.34 19.21 -30.84
N PRO A 129 -10.46 19.61 -32.11
CA PRO A 129 -9.50 20.54 -32.70
C PRO A 129 -9.61 21.91 -31.99
N VAL A 130 -8.45 22.48 -31.68
CA VAL A 130 -8.32 23.80 -31.05
C VAL A 130 -7.19 24.58 -31.69
N PRO A 131 -7.15 25.92 -31.57
CA PRO A 131 -5.97 26.67 -32.01
C PRO A 131 -4.68 26.13 -31.35
N GLY A 132 -3.71 25.74 -32.17
CA GLY A 132 -2.44 25.19 -31.71
C GLY A 132 -2.41 23.67 -31.55
N GLY A 133 -3.48 22.91 -31.91
CA GLY A 133 -3.45 21.45 -31.90
C GLY A 133 -4.77 20.78 -31.56
N THR A 134 -4.73 19.80 -30.68
CA THR A 134 -5.88 19.00 -30.26
C THR A 134 -6.04 19.03 -28.75
N ALA A 135 -7.22 19.40 -28.26
CA ALA A 135 -7.61 19.23 -26.88
C ALA A 135 -8.08 17.79 -26.66
N LEU A 136 -7.35 17.02 -25.88
CA LEU A 136 -7.74 15.70 -25.38
C LEU A 136 -8.31 15.84 -23.99
N THR A 137 -9.57 15.48 -23.82
CA THR A 137 -10.25 15.35 -22.53
C THR A 137 -10.44 13.86 -22.21
N VAL A 138 -9.95 13.40 -21.07
CA VAL A 138 -10.17 12.05 -20.58
C VAL A 138 -11.05 12.11 -19.34
N GLU A 139 -12.11 11.32 -19.35
CA GLU A 139 -13.04 11.14 -18.24
C GLU A 139 -12.97 9.68 -17.76
N GLN A 140 -12.70 9.49 -16.48
CA GLN A 140 -12.70 8.17 -15.84
C GLN A 140 -13.77 8.14 -14.75
N THR A 141 -14.83 7.40 -14.98
CA THR A 141 -15.94 7.21 -14.03
C THR A 141 -15.77 5.86 -13.33
N ASP A 142 -15.84 5.87 -11.99
CA ASP A 142 -15.81 4.64 -11.19
C ASP A 142 -16.55 4.87 -9.86
N ARG A 143 -16.76 3.80 -9.11
CA ARG A 143 -17.26 3.84 -7.73
C ARG A 143 -16.12 3.69 -6.75
N TYR A 144 -15.74 4.80 -6.13
CA TYR A 144 -14.59 4.88 -5.25
C TYR A 144 -14.93 4.54 -3.81
N ARG A 145 -13.99 3.84 -3.17
CA ARG A 145 -13.91 3.66 -1.72
C ARG A 145 -12.58 4.21 -1.25
N GLY A 146 -12.63 5.14 -0.29
CA GLY A 146 -11.46 5.87 0.19
C GLY A 146 -10.98 6.94 -0.79
N ILE A 147 -10.63 8.10 -0.23
CA ILE A 147 -10.09 9.24 -0.99
C ILE A 147 -8.74 8.91 -1.61
N ALA A 148 -7.95 8.04 -0.95
CA ALA A 148 -6.63 7.63 -1.45
C ALA A 148 -6.71 6.96 -2.82
N PHE A 149 -7.73 6.12 -3.08
CA PHE A 149 -7.90 5.47 -4.38
C PHE A 149 -8.31 6.48 -5.47
N LEU A 150 -9.18 7.43 -5.12
CA LEU A 150 -9.55 8.52 -6.03
C LEU A 150 -8.32 9.37 -6.43
N LEU A 151 -7.51 9.75 -5.43
CA LEU A 151 -6.28 10.51 -5.65
C LEU A 151 -5.26 9.73 -6.47
N PHE A 152 -5.10 8.43 -6.19
CA PHE A 152 -4.23 7.54 -6.96
C PHE A 152 -4.63 7.51 -8.45
N ARG A 153 -5.93 7.37 -8.76
CA ARG A 153 -6.45 7.41 -10.13
C ARG A 153 -6.15 8.74 -10.82
N TYR A 154 -6.36 9.85 -10.11
CA TYR A 154 -6.06 11.19 -10.64
C TYR A 154 -4.57 11.37 -10.95
N ILE A 155 -3.68 10.91 -10.07
CA ILE A 155 -2.23 10.96 -10.30
C ILE A 155 -1.84 10.10 -11.51
N GLN A 156 -2.43 8.91 -11.66
CA GLN A 156 -2.19 8.05 -12.82
C GLN A 156 -2.64 8.72 -14.12
N LEU A 157 -3.83 9.31 -14.15
CA LEU A 157 -4.33 10.03 -15.32
C LEU A 157 -3.41 11.19 -15.72
N ARG A 158 -2.93 11.96 -14.74
CA ARG A 158 -1.94 13.04 -14.99
C ARG A 158 -0.61 12.49 -15.53
N ARG A 159 -0.19 11.31 -15.04
CA ARG A 159 1.03 10.65 -15.50
C ARG A 159 0.90 10.19 -16.96
N GLU A 160 -0.23 9.60 -17.33
CA GLU A 160 -0.53 9.19 -18.69
C GLU A 160 -0.52 10.38 -19.66
N MET A 161 -1.21 11.48 -19.31
CA MET A 161 -1.20 12.70 -20.12
C MET A 161 0.20 13.30 -20.30
N LYS A 162 1.04 13.23 -19.25
CA LYS A 162 2.42 13.68 -19.32
C LYS A 162 3.29 12.75 -20.17
N ALA A 163 3.03 11.43 -20.11
CA ALA A 163 3.75 10.46 -20.92
C ALA A 163 3.49 10.67 -22.41
N LEU A 164 2.22 10.94 -22.78
CA LEU A 164 1.85 11.27 -24.16
C LEU A 164 2.54 12.56 -24.65
N ASP A 165 2.56 13.59 -23.81
CA ASP A 165 3.23 14.87 -24.13
C ASP A 165 4.73 14.66 -24.39
N GLN A 166 5.41 13.98 -23.47
CA GLN A 166 6.83 13.69 -23.60
C GLN A 166 7.11 12.80 -24.81
N TRP A 167 6.23 11.83 -25.10
CA TRP A 167 6.38 10.98 -26.27
C TRP A 167 6.27 11.77 -27.58
N LEU A 168 5.32 12.71 -27.67
CA LEU A 168 5.18 13.59 -28.82
C LEU A 168 6.41 14.50 -29.05
N GLU A 169 7.10 14.89 -27.97
CA GLU A 169 8.29 15.73 -28.04
C GLU A 169 9.57 14.92 -28.32
N THR A 170 9.72 13.75 -27.68
CA THR A 170 11.01 13.04 -27.62
C THR A 170 11.00 11.62 -28.20
N GLY A 171 9.82 11.10 -28.59
CA GLY A 171 9.64 9.70 -28.99
C GLY A 171 9.75 8.69 -27.85
N SER A 172 9.76 9.14 -26.56
CA SER A 172 9.85 8.27 -25.38
C SER A 172 8.79 8.64 -24.35
N GLY A 173 7.92 7.67 -23.99
CA GLY A 173 6.87 7.83 -22.98
C GLY A 173 7.30 7.53 -21.55
N GLU A 174 8.59 7.38 -21.24
CA GLU A 174 9.10 7.08 -19.90
C GLU A 174 9.01 8.29 -18.96
N VAL A 175 7.93 8.40 -18.20
CA VAL A 175 7.76 9.42 -17.14
C VAL A 175 7.97 8.79 -15.77
N ARG A 176 9.02 9.19 -15.07
CA ARG A 176 9.19 8.89 -13.65
C ARG A 176 8.16 9.68 -12.84
N GLY A 177 7.33 8.97 -12.08
CA GLY A 177 6.35 9.60 -11.18
C GLY A 177 7.06 10.41 -10.09
N ILE A 178 6.50 11.57 -9.72
CA ILE A 178 7.04 12.42 -8.64
C ILE A 178 7.14 11.61 -7.33
N LEU A 179 6.14 10.77 -7.04
CA LEU A 179 6.10 9.92 -5.85
C LEU A 179 7.14 8.77 -5.87
N GLU A 180 7.80 8.53 -7.01
CA GLU A 180 8.83 7.49 -7.13
C GLU A 180 10.24 8.05 -6.87
N ARG A 181 10.37 9.36 -6.69
CA ARG A 181 11.67 10.01 -6.43
C ARG A 181 12.05 9.83 -4.96
N PRO A 182 13.28 9.37 -4.66
CA PRO A 182 13.74 9.20 -3.28
C PRO A 182 13.64 10.50 -2.45
N VAL A 183 13.93 11.64 -3.06
CA VAL A 183 13.83 12.96 -2.42
C VAL A 183 12.38 13.27 -2.01
N THR A 184 11.40 12.94 -2.86
CA THR A 184 9.97 13.11 -2.51
C THR A 184 9.59 12.21 -1.35
N GLN A 185 10.06 10.97 -1.32
CA GLN A 185 9.78 10.03 -0.23
C GLN A 185 10.44 10.50 1.09
N ALA A 186 11.67 11.01 1.04
CA ALA A 186 12.32 11.61 2.20
C ALA A 186 11.54 12.84 2.70
N GLY A 187 11.09 13.72 1.79
CA GLY A 187 10.24 14.86 2.13
C GLY A 187 8.91 14.45 2.78
N LEU A 188 8.27 13.40 2.28
CA LEU A 188 7.04 12.86 2.87
C LEU A 188 7.28 12.23 4.25
N ALA A 189 8.42 11.57 4.47
CA ALA A 189 8.81 11.05 5.79
C ALA A 189 9.02 12.19 6.79
N VAL A 190 9.73 13.25 6.39
CA VAL A 190 9.89 14.47 7.21
C VAL A 190 8.53 15.11 7.50
N LEU A 191 7.67 15.27 6.51
CA LEU A 191 6.32 15.79 6.69
C LEU A 191 5.52 14.91 7.66
N SER A 192 5.61 13.58 7.56
CA SER A 192 4.96 12.66 8.49
C SER A 192 5.45 12.86 9.92
N THR A 193 6.77 12.99 10.10
CA THR A 193 7.37 13.31 11.42
C THR A 193 6.82 14.60 12.01
N LEU A 194 6.75 15.66 11.21
CA LEU A 194 6.22 16.97 11.64
C LEU A 194 4.72 16.91 11.98
N LEU A 195 3.94 16.15 11.22
CA LEU A 195 2.51 15.96 11.48
C LEU A 195 2.25 15.08 12.71
N LEU A 196 3.15 14.15 13.04
CA LEU A 196 3.10 13.33 14.25
C LEU A 196 3.55 14.10 15.50
N TRP A 197 4.40 15.12 15.36
CA TRP A 197 4.98 15.87 16.46
C TRP A 197 3.94 16.42 17.46
N PRO A 198 2.81 17.06 17.06
CA PRO A 198 1.79 17.54 17.99
C PRO A 198 1.18 16.44 18.88
N PHE A 199 1.14 15.17 18.41
CA PHE A 199 0.61 14.05 19.18
C PHE A 199 1.51 13.66 20.37
N PHE A 200 2.81 13.95 20.27
CA PHE A 200 3.78 13.73 21.33
C PHE A 200 4.08 15.01 22.13
N GLY A 201 3.31 16.08 21.92
CA GLY A 201 3.56 17.41 22.45
C GLY A 201 4.61 18.17 21.62
N LEU A 202 4.39 19.48 21.43
CA LEU A 202 5.24 20.37 20.63
C LEU A 202 6.55 20.74 21.38
N THR A 203 7.26 19.74 21.88
CA THR A 203 8.52 19.86 22.60
C THR A 203 9.64 19.14 21.84
N ALA A 204 10.90 19.41 22.20
CA ALA A 204 12.05 18.69 21.64
C ALA A 204 11.97 17.18 21.91
N ARG A 205 11.46 16.76 23.08
CA ARG A 205 11.20 15.35 23.39
C ARG A 205 10.13 14.76 22.49
N GLY A 206 9.04 15.48 22.24
CA GLY A 206 7.98 15.07 21.32
C GLY A 206 8.48 14.94 19.88
N LEU A 207 9.36 15.84 19.43
CA LEU A 207 10.01 15.73 18.11
C LEU A 207 10.91 14.49 18.03
N LEU A 208 11.67 14.19 19.09
CA LEU A 208 12.47 12.96 19.15
C LEU A 208 11.58 11.72 19.04
N LEU A 209 10.48 11.64 19.80
CA LEU A 209 9.54 10.51 19.74
C LEU A 209 8.93 10.32 18.36
N SER A 210 8.47 11.39 17.70
CA SER A 210 7.93 11.33 16.35
C SER A 210 8.99 10.91 15.32
N THR A 211 10.25 11.34 15.49
CA THR A 211 11.38 10.95 14.65
C THR A 211 11.70 9.46 14.82
N LEU A 212 11.77 8.97 16.05
CA LEU A 212 12.02 7.56 16.34
C LEU A 212 10.89 6.65 15.82
N LEU A 213 9.63 7.11 15.92
CA LEU A 213 8.50 6.39 15.31
C LEU A 213 8.59 6.36 13.80
N THR A 214 8.91 7.49 13.15
CA THR A 214 9.11 7.52 11.69
C THR A 214 10.25 6.60 11.28
N LEU A 215 11.35 6.55 12.04
CA LEU A 215 12.45 5.62 11.79
C LEU A 215 12.02 4.16 11.91
N ALA A 216 11.23 3.82 12.94
CA ALA A 216 10.68 2.46 13.10
C ALA A 216 9.80 2.06 11.90
N ILE A 217 8.96 2.98 11.41
CA ILE A 217 8.14 2.77 10.21
C ILE A 217 9.03 2.55 8.98
N VAL A 218 10.05 3.39 8.76
CA VAL A 218 10.98 3.25 7.63
C VAL A 218 11.65 1.88 7.64
N LEU A 219 12.17 1.45 8.78
CA LEU A 219 12.84 0.15 8.93
C LEU A 219 11.88 -1.02 8.65
N HIS A 220 10.66 -0.94 9.12
CA HIS A 220 9.61 -1.91 8.84
C HIS A 220 9.32 -2.02 7.33
N GLU A 221 9.09 -0.90 6.65
CA GLU A 221 8.83 -0.87 5.20
C GLU A 221 10.04 -1.36 4.39
N PHE A 222 11.27 -1.08 4.84
CA PHE A 222 12.48 -1.64 4.24
C PHE A 222 12.49 -3.18 4.31
N GLY A 223 11.97 -3.77 5.39
CA GLY A 223 11.82 -5.22 5.50
C GLY A 223 10.95 -5.81 4.39
N HIS A 224 9.78 -5.21 4.15
CA HIS A 224 8.91 -5.60 3.04
C HIS A 224 9.61 -5.43 1.69
N MET A 225 10.29 -4.30 1.47
CA MET A 225 11.01 -4.04 0.22
C MET A 225 12.14 -5.06 -0.02
N ALA A 226 12.88 -5.44 1.03
CA ALA A 226 13.92 -6.46 0.94
C ALA A 226 13.35 -7.81 0.53
N ALA A 227 12.21 -8.22 1.12
CA ALA A 227 11.52 -9.44 0.76
C ALA A 227 11.00 -9.41 -0.69
N TYR A 228 10.36 -8.32 -1.12
CA TYR A 228 9.95 -8.18 -2.51
C TYR A 228 11.12 -8.34 -3.47
N ARG A 229 12.26 -7.71 -3.19
CA ARG A 229 13.47 -7.85 -4.02
C ARG A 229 14.00 -9.27 -4.03
N ALA A 230 14.02 -9.96 -2.88
CA ALA A 230 14.44 -11.35 -2.79
C ALA A 230 13.58 -12.30 -3.64
N PHE A 231 12.29 -12.00 -3.79
CA PHE A 231 11.40 -12.72 -4.70
C PHE A 231 11.43 -12.22 -6.15
N GLY A 232 12.37 -11.33 -6.51
CA GLY A 232 12.60 -10.89 -7.88
C GLY A 232 11.68 -9.76 -8.37
N HIS A 233 11.05 -9.00 -7.47
CA HIS A 233 10.34 -7.78 -7.85
C HIS A 233 11.34 -6.68 -8.22
N GLN A 234 11.38 -6.28 -9.48
CA GLN A 234 12.34 -5.28 -9.96
C GLN A 234 11.98 -3.84 -9.59
N LYS A 235 10.68 -3.51 -9.63
CA LYS A 235 10.16 -2.13 -9.38
C LYS A 235 9.58 -1.98 -7.98
N VAL A 236 10.39 -2.30 -6.96
CA VAL A 236 9.98 -2.13 -5.55
C VAL A 236 10.13 -0.67 -5.14
N ARG A 237 9.11 -0.13 -4.48
CA ARG A 237 9.10 1.24 -3.99
C ARG A 237 8.39 1.34 -2.65
N MET A 238 8.81 2.31 -1.84
CA MET A 238 8.10 2.75 -0.63
C MET A 238 7.31 4.00 -0.98
N ILE A 239 6.10 4.10 -0.46
CA ILE A 239 5.26 5.29 -0.57
C ILE A 239 4.92 5.70 0.86
N PHE A 240 5.44 6.83 1.28
CA PHE A 240 5.04 7.44 2.54
C PHE A 240 3.68 8.12 2.38
N VAL A 241 2.77 7.79 3.29
CA VAL A 241 1.48 8.46 3.42
C VAL A 241 1.48 9.20 4.76
N PRO A 242 1.49 10.53 4.75
CA PRO A 242 1.54 11.33 5.98
C PRO A 242 0.47 10.87 6.98
N LEU A 243 0.83 10.74 8.26
CA LEU A 243 0.03 10.22 9.37
C LEU A 243 -0.30 8.72 9.34
N LEU A 244 -0.32 8.08 8.16
CA LEU A 244 -0.65 6.66 8.02
C LEU A 244 0.57 5.75 8.03
N GLY A 245 1.76 6.30 7.85
CA GLY A 245 3.01 5.55 7.79
C GLY A 245 3.51 5.30 6.38
N GLY A 246 4.27 4.24 6.18
CA GLY A 246 4.77 3.78 4.90
C GLY A 246 3.90 2.67 4.31
N VAL A 247 4.01 2.48 3.01
CA VAL A 247 3.48 1.32 2.29
C VAL A 247 4.53 0.87 1.29
N ALA A 248 5.05 -0.33 1.47
CA ALA A 248 5.90 -0.95 0.48
C ALA A 248 5.05 -1.56 -0.65
N VAL A 249 5.41 -1.26 -1.88
CA VAL A 249 4.71 -1.75 -3.06
C VAL A 249 5.66 -2.61 -3.88
N GLY A 250 5.30 -3.88 -4.06
CA GLY A 250 5.96 -4.79 -4.99
C GLY A 250 5.64 -4.43 -6.44
N GLY A 251 6.56 -4.67 -7.35
CA GLY A 251 6.41 -4.34 -8.77
C GLY A 251 5.53 -5.31 -9.55
N ARG A 252 5.04 -6.39 -8.94
CA ARG A 252 4.20 -7.44 -9.56
C ARG A 252 3.26 -8.08 -8.53
N PRO A 253 2.20 -8.78 -8.96
CA PRO A 253 1.39 -9.63 -8.07
C PRO A 253 2.23 -10.76 -7.48
N TYR A 254 1.77 -11.31 -6.34
CA TYR A 254 2.41 -12.46 -5.72
C TYR A 254 2.22 -13.74 -6.52
N ASN A 255 3.22 -14.63 -6.52
CA ASN A 255 3.16 -15.94 -7.18
C ASN A 255 2.65 -17.04 -6.26
N SER A 256 3.02 -17.01 -4.98
CA SER A 256 2.72 -18.08 -4.04
C SER A 256 2.28 -17.54 -2.67
N ARG A 257 1.64 -18.40 -1.90
CA ARG A 257 1.29 -18.11 -0.50
C ARG A 257 2.54 -17.90 0.36
N PHE A 258 3.64 -18.57 0.05
CA PHE A 258 4.92 -18.40 0.73
C PHE A 258 5.48 -17.00 0.50
N GLU A 259 5.44 -16.51 -0.74
CA GLU A 259 5.84 -15.14 -1.06
C GLU A 259 5.03 -14.10 -0.28
N VAL A 260 3.69 -14.26 -0.21
CA VAL A 260 2.84 -13.39 0.61
C VAL A 260 3.23 -13.42 2.08
N ALA A 261 3.44 -14.64 2.63
CA ALA A 261 3.78 -14.80 4.05
C ALA A 261 5.14 -14.16 4.39
N VAL A 262 6.17 -14.39 3.58
CA VAL A 262 7.50 -13.82 3.81
C VAL A 262 7.50 -12.31 3.59
N CYS A 263 6.86 -11.81 2.52
CA CYS A 263 6.78 -10.38 2.28
C CYS A 263 6.05 -9.66 3.43
N ALA A 264 4.96 -10.22 3.95
CA ALA A 264 4.26 -9.66 5.10
C ALA A 264 5.10 -9.76 6.39
N LEU A 265 5.75 -10.90 6.64
CA LEU A 265 6.54 -11.11 7.85
C LEU A 265 7.76 -10.20 7.93
N MET A 266 8.41 -9.92 6.81
CA MET A 266 9.71 -9.24 6.79
C MET A 266 9.66 -7.77 7.21
N GLY A 267 8.50 -7.12 7.22
CA GLY A 267 8.35 -5.82 7.85
C GLY A 267 8.80 -5.85 9.32
N ALA A 268 8.14 -6.66 10.11
CA ALA A 268 8.51 -6.89 11.50
C ALA A 268 9.77 -7.77 11.64
N GLY A 269 9.96 -8.74 10.75
CA GLY A 269 11.08 -9.69 10.81
C GLY A 269 12.45 -9.02 10.67
N MET A 270 12.61 -8.10 9.70
CA MET A 270 13.87 -7.37 9.54
C MET A 270 14.16 -6.48 10.74
N SER A 271 13.14 -5.82 11.28
CA SER A 271 13.26 -5.00 12.48
C SER A 271 13.64 -5.83 13.73
N ALA A 272 13.17 -7.09 13.79
CA ALA A 272 13.48 -8.00 14.91
C ALA A 272 14.98 -8.30 15.00
N PHE A 273 15.71 -8.40 13.88
CA PHE A 273 17.16 -8.60 13.86
C PHE A 273 17.94 -7.42 14.47
N LEU A 274 17.32 -6.24 14.58
CA LEU A 274 17.95 -5.08 15.21
C LEU A 274 17.83 -5.11 16.75
N VAL A 275 16.92 -5.91 17.31
CA VAL A 275 16.67 -5.94 18.75
C VAL A 275 17.91 -6.39 19.56
N PRO A 276 18.55 -7.55 19.27
CA PRO A 276 19.72 -7.98 20.03
C PRO A 276 20.90 -6.98 19.97
N PRO A 277 21.32 -6.46 18.80
CA PRO A 277 22.42 -5.48 18.75
C PRO A 277 22.07 -4.14 19.41
N LEU A 278 20.81 -3.70 19.40
CA LEU A 278 20.40 -2.49 20.12
C LEU A 278 20.45 -2.69 21.64
N ILE A 279 20.09 -3.87 22.14
CA ILE A 279 20.23 -4.24 23.55
C ILE A 279 21.72 -4.22 23.94
N ALA A 280 22.57 -4.90 23.16
CA ALA A 280 24.01 -4.92 23.39
C ALA A 280 24.62 -3.50 23.32
N LEU A 281 24.16 -2.66 22.40
CA LEU A 281 24.60 -1.27 22.30
C LEU A 281 24.17 -0.45 23.53
N HIS A 282 22.94 -0.65 24.03
CA HIS A 282 22.47 0.00 25.26
C HIS A 282 23.39 -0.30 26.44
N ASP A 283 23.84 -1.56 26.60
CA ASP A 283 24.65 -1.99 27.73
C ASP A 283 26.06 -1.37 27.75
N VAL A 284 26.55 -0.85 26.61
CA VAL A 284 27.87 -0.21 26.49
C VAL A 284 27.80 1.31 26.32
N CYS A 285 26.63 1.88 26.10
CA CYS A 285 26.45 3.30 25.90
C CYS A 285 26.28 4.05 27.23
N GLY A 286 26.69 5.34 27.25
CA GLY A 286 26.40 6.23 28.37
C GLY A 286 24.91 6.53 28.54
N GLN A 287 24.51 7.01 29.73
CA GLN A 287 23.12 7.14 30.15
C GLN A 287 22.21 7.88 29.17
N ALA A 288 22.65 9.00 28.57
CA ALA A 288 21.84 9.79 27.66
C ALA A 288 21.55 9.03 26.37
N ALA A 289 22.56 8.40 25.76
CA ALA A 289 22.41 7.58 24.55
C ALA A 289 21.62 6.30 24.86
N GLY A 290 21.88 5.66 25.99
CA GLY A 290 21.17 4.48 26.46
C GLY A 290 19.66 4.74 26.59
N THR A 291 19.25 5.88 27.15
CA THR A 291 17.84 6.26 27.23
C THR A 291 17.18 6.36 25.85
N VAL A 292 17.85 6.96 24.87
CA VAL A 292 17.32 7.07 23.50
C VAL A 292 17.17 5.68 22.85
N ILE A 293 18.14 4.77 23.08
CA ILE A 293 18.08 3.38 22.59
C ILE A 293 16.91 2.63 23.22
N LEU A 294 16.69 2.76 24.53
CA LEU A 294 15.55 2.14 25.21
C LEU A 294 14.21 2.64 24.69
N VAL A 295 14.08 3.96 24.50
CA VAL A 295 12.87 4.56 23.91
C VAL A 295 12.67 4.06 22.48
N PHE A 296 13.74 3.93 21.70
CA PHE A 296 13.65 3.39 20.35
C PHE A 296 13.25 1.90 20.34
N LEU A 297 13.82 1.07 21.22
CA LEU A 297 13.43 -0.33 21.39
C LEU A 297 11.95 -0.47 21.76
N LEU A 298 11.46 0.40 22.65
CA LEU A 298 10.05 0.41 23.03
C LEU A 298 9.14 0.74 21.83
N ILE A 299 9.46 1.81 21.09
CA ILE A 299 8.70 2.24 19.92
C ILE A 299 8.75 1.17 18.81
N LEU A 300 9.96 0.66 18.50
CA LEU A 300 10.18 -0.35 17.48
C LEU A 300 9.41 -1.64 17.81
N GLY A 301 9.50 -2.09 19.07
CA GLY A 301 8.81 -3.26 19.56
C GLY A 301 7.29 -3.09 19.49
N ALA A 302 6.75 -2.00 20.04
CA ALA A 302 5.33 -1.73 20.07
C ALA A 302 4.73 -1.61 18.64
N PHE A 303 5.37 -0.84 17.76
CA PHE A 303 4.93 -0.65 16.39
C PHE A 303 4.87 -2.00 15.63
N ASN A 304 5.95 -2.79 15.70
CA ASN A 304 6.01 -4.07 14.99
C ASN A 304 5.07 -5.11 15.62
N LEU A 305 4.96 -5.17 16.94
CA LEU A 305 4.05 -6.09 17.62
C LEU A 305 2.59 -5.81 17.26
N LEU A 306 2.20 -4.53 17.12
CA LEU A 306 0.88 -4.14 16.64
C LEU A 306 0.65 -4.58 15.18
N ASN A 307 1.65 -4.49 14.30
CA ASN A 307 1.54 -4.99 12.92
C ASN A 307 1.46 -6.52 12.85
N LEU A 308 1.92 -7.24 13.86
CA LEU A 308 1.81 -8.69 13.96
C LEU A 308 0.46 -9.18 14.54
N LEU A 309 -0.46 -8.28 14.90
CA LEU A 309 -1.82 -8.65 15.29
C LEU A 309 -2.52 -9.45 14.18
N PRO A 310 -3.37 -10.45 14.53
CA PRO A 310 -4.01 -11.36 13.59
C PRO A 310 -5.18 -10.73 12.82
N MET A 311 -5.02 -9.50 12.39
CA MET A 311 -6.04 -8.76 11.66
C MET A 311 -5.89 -8.91 10.15
N HIS A 312 -7.00 -8.83 9.41
CA HIS A 312 -7.05 -9.13 7.98
C HIS A 312 -6.03 -8.33 7.14
N ARG A 313 -5.77 -7.07 7.47
CA ARG A 313 -4.89 -6.18 6.70
C ARG A 313 -3.50 -6.03 7.29
N PHE A 314 -3.28 -6.51 8.51
CA PHE A 314 -1.99 -6.44 9.17
C PHE A 314 -1.11 -7.62 8.78
N ASP A 315 0.19 -7.46 8.93
CA ASP A 315 1.17 -8.46 8.52
C ASP A 315 0.97 -9.78 9.22
N GLY A 316 0.74 -9.77 10.55
CA GLY A 316 0.46 -10.99 11.31
C GLY A 316 -0.75 -11.75 10.79
N GLY A 317 -1.84 -11.05 10.48
CA GLY A 317 -3.01 -11.67 9.87
C GLY A 317 -2.78 -12.16 8.44
N GLN A 318 -1.93 -11.48 7.67
CA GLN A 318 -1.54 -11.95 6.34
C GLN A 318 -0.72 -13.25 6.44
N VAL A 319 0.28 -13.32 7.32
CA VAL A 319 1.10 -14.51 7.56
C VAL A 319 0.22 -15.68 8.02
N LEU A 320 -0.59 -15.49 9.06
CA LEU A 320 -1.44 -16.55 9.63
C LEU A 320 -2.35 -17.20 8.58
N ARG A 321 -2.97 -16.41 7.71
CA ARG A 321 -3.84 -16.94 6.65
C ARG A 321 -3.10 -17.76 5.59
N GLN A 322 -1.80 -17.54 5.40
CA GLN A 322 -1.02 -18.36 4.49
C GLN A 322 -0.53 -19.64 5.18
N VAL A 323 -0.15 -19.56 6.45
CA VAL A 323 0.37 -20.69 7.23
C VAL A 323 -0.75 -21.70 7.55
N PHE A 324 -1.90 -21.22 8.01
CA PHE A 324 -3.01 -22.07 8.44
C PHE A 324 -4.08 -22.18 7.35
N SER A 325 -4.27 -23.40 6.83
CA SER A 325 -5.25 -23.67 5.77
C SER A 325 -6.65 -23.95 6.31
N SER A 326 -6.77 -24.52 7.52
CA SER A 326 -8.07 -24.78 8.14
C SER A 326 -8.55 -23.58 8.95
N ARG A 327 -9.87 -23.34 8.93
CA ARG A 327 -10.49 -22.23 9.68
C ARG A 327 -10.27 -22.37 11.18
N THR A 328 -10.36 -23.58 11.72
CA THR A 328 -10.16 -23.85 13.14
C THR A 328 -8.71 -23.56 13.57
N ALA A 329 -7.71 -24.04 12.81
CA ALA A 329 -6.31 -23.77 13.11
C ALA A 329 -5.98 -22.27 12.99
N LEU A 330 -6.55 -21.58 12.02
CA LEU A 330 -6.39 -20.13 11.87
C LEU A 330 -6.96 -19.36 13.07
N LEU A 331 -8.16 -19.74 13.53
CA LEU A 331 -8.78 -19.12 14.72
C LEU A 331 -7.96 -19.39 15.98
N ALA A 332 -7.53 -20.64 16.21
CA ALA A 332 -6.69 -20.99 17.35
C ALA A 332 -5.36 -20.23 17.35
N ALA A 333 -4.67 -20.18 16.20
CA ALA A 333 -3.43 -19.44 16.07
C ALA A 333 -3.62 -17.93 16.26
N SER A 334 -4.70 -17.35 15.72
CA SER A 334 -5.05 -15.94 15.91
C SER A 334 -5.31 -15.62 17.38
N PHE A 335 -6.02 -16.50 18.08
CA PHE A 335 -6.25 -16.38 19.53
C PHE A 335 -4.94 -16.41 20.31
N LEU A 336 -4.04 -17.38 20.02
CA LEU A 336 -2.75 -17.50 20.70
C LEU A 336 -1.85 -16.26 20.46
N VAL A 337 -1.80 -15.73 19.24
CA VAL A 337 -1.05 -14.50 18.95
C VAL A 337 -1.64 -13.32 19.71
N THR A 338 -2.96 -13.19 19.76
CA THR A 338 -3.62 -12.14 20.54
C THR A 338 -3.29 -12.26 22.03
N LEU A 339 -3.35 -13.46 22.60
CA LEU A 339 -2.98 -13.69 23.99
C LEU A 339 -1.52 -13.32 24.27
N ALA A 340 -0.59 -13.69 23.38
CA ALA A 340 0.83 -13.34 23.53
C ALA A 340 1.04 -11.82 23.57
N ILE A 341 0.37 -11.07 22.71
CA ILE A 341 0.45 -9.61 22.66
C ILE A 341 -0.19 -8.98 23.92
N LEU A 342 -1.35 -9.47 24.36
CA LEU A 342 -1.99 -9.03 25.58
C LEU A 342 -1.14 -9.33 26.81
N TRP A 343 -0.47 -10.49 26.84
CA TRP A 343 0.44 -10.87 27.91
C TRP A 343 1.63 -9.91 28.00
N VAL A 344 2.22 -9.50 26.88
CA VAL A 344 3.29 -8.48 26.85
C VAL A 344 2.77 -7.17 27.46
N GLY A 345 1.59 -6.70 27.03
CA GLY A 345 0.97 -5.50 27.58
C GLY A 345 0.72 -5.59 29.08
N TRP A 346 0.21 -6.73 29.56
CA TRP A 346 0.00 -6.99 30.99
C TRP A 346 1.33 -7.03 31.76
N ARG A 347 2.35 -7.67 31.20
CA ARG A 347 3.69 -7.80 31.82
C ARG A 347 4.38 -6.45 32.09
N ILE A 348 4.10 -5.46 31.23
CA ILE A 348 4.64 -4.09 31.39
C ILE A 348 3.70 -3.15 32.16
N GLY A 349 2.64 -3.69 32.80
CA GLY A 349 1.75 -2.93 33.66
C GLY A 349 0.69 -2.09 32.93
N VAL A 350 0.39 -2.38 31.65
CA VAL A 350 -0.75 -1.71 30.98
C VAL A 350 -2.05 -2.09 31.69
N PRO A 351 -2.89 -1.12 32.10
CA PRO A 351 -4.16 -1.38 32.72
C PRO A 351 -5.06 -2.31 31.90
N VAL A 352 -5.66 -3.32 32.52
CA VAL A 352 -6.52 -4.32 31.85
C VAL A 352 -7.61 -3.66 31.03
N LEU A 353 -8.18 -2.55 31.51
CA LEU A 353 -9.21 -1.79 30.78
C LEU A 353 -8.68 -1.27 29.42
N LEU A 354 -7.44 -0.82 29.35
CA LEU A 354 -6.81 -0.37 28.09
C LEU A 354 -6.54 -1.54 27.16
N LEU A 355 -6.13 -2.70 27.69
CA LEU A 355 -5.96 -3.92 26.90
C LEU A 355 -7.28 -4.38 26.28
N ILE A 356 -8.37 -4.35 27.06
CA ILE A 356 -9.72 -4.70 26.57
C ILE A 356 -10.20 -3.65 25.54
N ALA A 357 -10.01 -2.36 25.81
CA ALA A 357 -10.40 -1.31 24.87
C ALA A 357 -9.63 -1.42 23.55
N GLY A 358 -8.32 -1.67 23.60
CA GLY A 358 -7.50 -1.94 22.43
C GLY A 358 -8.01 -3.16 21.65
N LEU A 359 -8.30 -4.26 22.33
CA LEU A 359 -8.84 -5.46 21.70
C LEU A 359 -10.19 -5.20 21.02
N ALA A 360 -11.09 -4.43 21.65
CA ALA A 360 -12.37 -4.04 21.07
C ALA A 360 -12.21 -3.20 19.80
N VAL A 361 -11.33 -2.19 19.83
CA VAL A 361 -11.02 -1.37 18.66
C VAL A 361 -10.45 -2.21 17.52
N PHE A 362 -9.53 -3.11 17.81
CA PHE A 362 -8.95 -4.02 16.81
C PHE A 362 -9.98 -4.97 16.23
N THR A 363 -10.91 -5.48 17.03
CA THR A 363 -12.01 -6.34 16.56
C THR A 363 -12.90 -5.58 15.56
N VAL A 364 -13.28 -4.34 15.88
CA VAL A 364 -14.06 -3.47 14.98
C VAL A 364 -13.32 -3.21 13.68
N LEU A 365 -12.02 -2.87 13.74
CA LEU A 365 -11.20 -2.65 12.55
C LEU A 365 -11.07 -3.91 11.67
N SER A 366 -11.03 -5.10 12.27
CA SER A 366 -11.01 -6.37 11.53
C SER A 366 -12.29 -6.60 10.74
N LEU A 367 -13.45 -6.17 11.27
CA LEU A 367 -14.76 -6.32 10.60
C LEU A 367 -14.91 -5.34 9.40
N ILE A 368 -14.34 -4.15 9.48
CA ILE A 368 -14.45 -3.13 8.41
C ILE A 368 -13.67 -3.52 7.13
N GLY A 369 -12.77 -4.47 7.18
CA GLY A 369 -11.80 -4.76 6.13
C GLY A 369 -12.12 -5.88 5.14
N ALA A 370 -13.30 -6.53 5.21
CA ALA A 370 -13.57 -7.79 4.52
C ALA A 370 -13.77 -7.71 2.98
N GLY A 371 -13.80 -6.54 2.36
CA GLY A 371 -14.08 -6.34 0.94
C GLY A 371 -12.81 -6.11 0.10
N GLY A 372 -11.94 -7.08 -0.05
CA GLY A 372 -10.76 -7.01 -0.94
C GLY A 372 -11.08 -7.47 -2.36
N VAL A 373 -10.37 -6.89 -3.35
CA VAL A 373 -10.38 -7.38 -4.73
C VAL A 373 -9.83 -8.81 -4.76
N LYS A 374 -10.64 -9.77 -5.20
CA LYS A 374 -10.22 -11.16 -5.33
C LYS A 374 -9.39 -11.33 -6.59
N PRO A 375 -8.18 -11.89 -6.50
CA PRO A 375 -7.42 -12.21 -7.68
C PRO A 375 -8.06 -13.40 -8.43
N ARG A 376 -8.03 -13.36 -9.75
CA ARG A 376 -8.66 -14.37 -10.62
C ARG A 376 -8.02 -15.77 -10.49
N ARG A 377 -6.75 -15.86 -10.10
CA ARG A 377 -6.02 -17.13 -9.95
C ARG A 377 -5.63 -17.39 -8.50
N ALA A 378 -5.74 -18.64 -8.08
CA ALA A 378 -5.26 -19.06 -6.77
C ALA A 378 -3.73 -18.97 -6.69
N LEU A 379 -3.22 -18.58 -5.53
CA LEU A 379 -1.78 -18.60 -5.22
C LEU A 379 -1.30 -20.04 -5.10
N ASP A 380 -0.07 -20.31 -5.52
CA ASP A 380 0.54 -21.61 -5.32
C ASP A 380 0.57 -21.94 -3.81
N PRO A 381 0.17 -23.16 -3.42
CA PRO A 381 0.08 -23.53 -2.01
C PRO A 381 1.47 -23.64 -1.38
N MET A 382 1.54 -23.41 -0.07
CA MET A 382 2.77 -23.61 0.70
C MET A 382 3.02 -25.10 0.97
N THR A 383 4.27 -25.52 0.87
CA THR A 383 4.74 -26.80 1.37
C THR A 383 4.79 -26.84 2.90
N ALA A 384 4.86 -28.00 3.51
CA ALA A 384 4.97 -28.13 4.97
C ALA A 384 6.20 -27.42 5.55
N PRO A 385 7.43 -27.54 4.98
CA PRO A 385 8.60 -26.77 5.43
C PRO A 385 8.40 -25.26 5.33
N GLN A 386 7.78 -24.77 4.26
CA GLN A 386 7.49 -23.34 4.10
C GLN A 386 6.52 -22.81 5.18
N ARG A 387 5.51 -23.60 5.53
CA ARG A 387 4.57 -23.25 6.62
C ARG A 387 5.28 -23.20 7.97
N LEU A 388 6.13 -24.19 8.25
CA LEU A 388 6.92 -24.23 9.49
C LEU A 388 7.87 -23.02 9.56
N LEU A 389 8.57 -22.71 8.48
CA LEU A 389 9.49 -21.58 8.42
C LEU A 389 8.77 -20.25 8.65
N ALA A 390 7.63 -20.01 7.97
CA ALA A 390 6.85 -18.79 8.14
C ALA A 390 6.21 -18.70 9.54
N GLY A 391 5.73 -19.83 10.08
CA GLY A 391 5.19 -19.89 11.45
C GLY A 391 6.24 -19.65 12.51
N PHE A 392 7.42 -20.23 12.37
CA PHE A 392 8.55 -19.99 13.27
C PHE A 392 9.03 -18.55 13.19
N GLY A 393 9.14 -17.99 11.98
CA GLY A 393 9.51 -16.58 11.80
C GLY A 393 8.50 -15.61 12.47
N LEU A 394 7.20 -15.91 12.39
CA LEU A 394 6.17 -15.13 13.08
C LEU A 394 6.35 -15.23 14.61
N TYR A 395 6.56 -16.42 15.14
CA TYR A 395 6.83 -16.61 16.55
C TYR A 395 8.07 -15.84 17.01
N ALA A 396 9.18 -15.96 16.26
CA ALA A 396 10.43 -15.28 16.57
C ALA A 396 10.29 -13.75 16.56
N ALA A 397 9.56 -13.20 15.57
CA ALA A 397 9.28 -11.77 15.50
C ALA A 397 8.46 -11.28 16.70
N ILE A 398 7.41 -12.02 17.09
CA ILE A 398 6.59 -11.70 18.27
C ILE A 398 7.43 -11.75 19.54
N ALA A 399 8.25 -12.80 19.71
CA ALA A 399 9.09 -12.97 20.89
C ALA A 399 10.15 -11.87 21.02
N LEU A 400 10.84 -11.52 19.93
CA LEU A 400 11.90 -10.49 19.93
C LEU A 400 11.32 -9.09 20.18
N HIS A 401 10.23 -8.74 19.52
CA HIS A 401 9.59 -7.44 19.75
C HIS A 401 8.94 -7.35 21.13
N GLY A 402 8.33 -8.44 21.62
CA GLY A 402 7.83 -8.53 22.98
C GLY A 402 8.95 -8.37 24.02
N HIS A 403 10.08 -9.04 23.79
CA HIS A 403 11.26 -8.90 24.64
C HIS A 403 11.82 -7.47 24.62
N ALA A 404 11.90 -6.83 23.45
CA ALA A 404 12.35 -5.42 23.35
C ALA A 404 11.49 -4.48 24.19
N ILE A 405 10.17 -4.67 24.19
CA ILE A 405 9.24 -3.87 24.99
C ILE A 405 9.48 -4.10 26.48
N VAL A 406 9.51 -5.36 26.93
CA VAL A 406 9.71 -5.70 28.35
C VAL A 406 11.06 -5.17 28.82
N TYR A 407 12.15 -5.44 28.08
CA TYR A 407 13.48 -4.97 28.38
C TYR A 407 13.55 -3.45 28.53
N ALA A 408 12.95 -2.71 27.58
CA ALA A 408 12.94 -1.25 27.62
C ALA A 408 12.11 -0.70 28.79
N CYS A 409 10.91 -1.28 29.04
CA CYS A 409 10.06 -0.82 30.13
C CYS A 409 10.67 -1.07 31.51
N GLU A 410 11.28 -2.23 31.75
CA GLU A 410 11.95 -2.55 33.02
C GLU A 410 13.10 -1.58 33.33
N ARG A 411 13.78 -1.03 32.31
CA ARG A 411 14.89 -0.08 32.51
C ARG A 411 14.48 1.40 32.49
N LEU A 412 13.36 1.73 31.88
CA LEU A 412 12.86 3.11 31.85
C LEU A 412 11.99 3.45 33.06
N PHE A 413 11.28 2.45 33.61
CA PHE A 413 10.20 2.67 34.59
C PHE A 413 10.34 1.79 35.85
N GLY A 414 11.18 0.76 35.85
CA GLY A 414 11.51 -0.08 37.02
C GLY A 414 12.72 0.46 37.71
#